data_be4b40456da950cb8dcda380e7e0cad5
#
_entry.id   be4b40456da950cb8dcda380e7e0cad5
#
_cell.length_a   1.000
_cell.length_b   1.000
_cell.length_c   1.000
_cell.angle_alpha   90.00
_cell.angle_beta   90.00
_cell.angle_gamma   90.00
#
_symmetry.space_group_name_H-M   'P 1'
#
loop_
_entity.id
_entity.type
_entity.pdbx_description
1 polymer ?
#
loop_
_entity_poly.entity_id
_entity_poly.type
_entity_poly.pdbx_seq_one_letter_code
_entity_poly.pdbx_strand_id
1 'polypeptide(L)' 'MINIYYIIVLYIQIALEAARALDDKDCWEKLGEVALLQGNHQIVEMAYQRTKNFDKLSFLYLITGNLEKLKKMMKIGE' A
#
# COMPACT_ATOMS: atom_id res chain seq x y z
N MET A 1 24.53 -12.16 11.74
CA MET A 1 24.36 -10.87 11.06
C MET A 1 22.89 -10.72 10.64
N ILE A 2 22.24 -9.64 11.04
CA ILE A 2 20.84 -9.43 10.72
C ILE A 2 20.74 -8.92 9.28
N ASN A 3 19.92 -9.59 8.48
CA ASN A 3 19.68 -9.18 7.10
C ASN A 3 18.85 -7.87 7.11
N ILE A 4 19.29 -6.89 6.33
CA ILE A 4 18.57 -5.61 6.22
C ILE A 4 17.13 -5.82 5.72
N TYR A 5 16.92 -6.83 4.87
CA TYR A 5 15.59 -7.18 4.39
C TYR A 5 14.66 -7.58 5.54
N TYR A 6 15.19 -8.33 6.50
CA TYR A 6 14.42 -8.73 7.68
C TYR A 6 14.03 -7.53 8.52
N ILE A 7 14.94 -6.57 8.66
CA ILE A 7 14.64 -5.33 9.41
C ILE A 7 13.52 -4.55 8.72
N ILE A 8 13.54 -4.47 7.39
CA ILE A 8 12.50 -3.77 6.63
C ILE A 8 11.14 -4.45 6.81
N VAL A 9 11.09 -5.78 6.80
CA VAL A 9 9.86 -6.53 7.02
C VAL A 9 9.29 -6.22 8.40
N LEU A 10 10.13 -6.24 9.44
CA LEU A 10 9.70 -5.90 10.79
C LEU A 10 9.19 -4.47 10.89
N TYR A 11 9.88 -3.53 10.24
CA TYR A 11 9.47 -2.13 10.22
C TYR A 11 8.09 -1.95 9.62
N ILE A 12 7.81 -2.66 8.53
CA ILE A 12 6.51 -2.57 7.88
C ILE A 12 5.41 -3.13 8.78
N GLN A 13 5.66 -4.23 9.50
CA GLN A 13 4.68 -4.78 10.42
C GLN A 13 4.35 -3.81 11.55
N ILE A 14 5.36 -3.18 12.12
CA ILE A 14 5.16 -2.18 13.17
C ILE A 14 4.42 -0.97 12.62
N ALA A 15 4.79 -0.51 11.44
CA ALA A 15 4.13 0.63 10.80
C ALA A 15 2.66 0.33 10.48
N LEU A 16 2.36 -0.91 10.06
CA LEU A 16 0.99 -1.33 9.79
C LEU A 16 0.14 -1.30 11.07
N GLU A 17 0.68 -1.80 12.17
CA GLU A 17 -0.03 -1.76 13.45
C GLU A 17 -0.26 -0.33 13.91
N ALA A 18 0.74 0.53 13.77
CA ALA A 18 0.61 1.93 14.13
C ALA A 18 -0.43 2.63 13.26
N ALA A 19 -0.44 2.36 11.96
CA ALA A 19 -1.41 2.94 11.04
C ALA A 19 -2.83 2.52 11.41
N ARG A 20 -3.02 1.25 11.78
CA ARG A 20 -4.34 0.76 12.20
C ARG A 20 -4.79 1.39 13.51
N ALA A 21 -3.86 1.54 14.45
CA ALA A 21 -4.19 2.09 15.77
C ALA A 21 -4.53 3.57 15.68
N LEU A 22 -3.75 4.34 14.94
CA LEU A 22 -3.95 5.78 14.81
C LEU A 22 -4.97 6.15 13.73
N ASP A 23 -5.11 5.29 12.73
CA ASP A 23 -5.97 5.50 11.55
C ASP A 23 -5.74 6.89 10.93
N ASP A 24 -4.48 7.31 10.89
CA ASP A 24 -4.07 8.60 10.35
C ASP A 24 -3.67 8.43 8.88
N LYS A 25 -4.18 9.32 8.03
CA LYS A 25 -3.90 9.29 6.61
C LYS A 25 -2.40 9.33 6.31
N ASP A 26 -1.66 10.18 7.01
CA ASP A 26 -0.21 10.32 6.80
C ASP A 26 0.52 9.02 7.11
N CYS A 27 0.11 8.32 8.18
CA CYS A 27 0.69 7.03 8.53
C CYS A 27 0.43 6.00 7.45
N TRP A 28 -0.78 5.95 6.90
CA TRP A 28 -1.12 5.02 5.83
C TRP A 28 -0.36 5.33 4.55
N GLU A 29 -0.19 6.61 4.21
CA GLU A 29 0.58 7.00 3.02
C GLU A 29 2.04 6.59 3.14
N LYS A 30 2.66 6.84 4.29
CA LYS A 30 4.05 6.44 4.52
C LYS A 30 4.20 4.93 4.49
N LEU A 31 3.27 4.20 5.07
CA LEU A 31 3.27 2.76 5.02
C LEU A 31 3.21 2.26 3.57
N GLY A 32 2.34 2.87 2.76
CA GLY A 32 2.23 2.53 1.36
C GLY A 32 3.53 2.77 0.59
N GLU A 33 4.20 3.89 0.85
CA GLU A 33 5.47 4.21 0.21
C GLU A 33 6.55 3.20 0.55
N VAL A 34 6.69 2.84 1.82
CA VAL A 34 7.70 1.88 2.26
C VAL A 34 7.38 0.49 1.70
N ALA A 35 6.12 0.11 1.72
CA ALA A 35 5.69 -1.18 1.17
C ALA A 35 5.94 -1.27 -0.33
N LEU A 36 5.76 -0.16 -1.05
CA LEU A 36 6.03 -0.09 -2.49
C LEU A 36 7.51 -0.33 -2.77
N LEU A 37 8.39 0.29 -1.98
CA LEU A 37 9.83 0.10 -2.12
C LEU A 37 10.24 -1.34 -1.86
N GLN A 38 9.55 -2.02 -0.95
CA GLN A 38 9.81 -3.41 -0.64
C GLN A 38 9.19 -4.38 -1.65
N GLY A 39 8.23 -3.93 -2.44
CA GLY A 39 7.49 -4.77 -3.36
C GLY A 39 6.30 -5.49 -2.73
N ASN A 40 5.88 -5.06 -1.54
CA ASN A 40 4.73 -5.66 -0.85
C ASN A 40 3.43 -5.00 -1.35
N HIS A 41 2.96 -5.46 -2.48
CA HIS A 41 1.83 -4.85 -3.17
C HIS A 41 0.52 -4.95 -2.39
N GLN A 42 0.36 -5.97 -1.56
CA GLN A 42 -0.84 -6.13 -0.75
C GLN A 42 -1.01 -4.99 0.25
N ILE A 43 0.08 -4.63 0.91
CA ILE A 43 0.07 -3.52 1.88
C ILE A 43 -0.10 -2.19 1.15
N VAL A 44 0.57 -2.03 -0.01
CA VAL A 44 0.42 -0.83 -0.83
C VAL A 44 -1.05 -0.63 -1.23
N GLU A 45 -1.69 -1.69 -1.69
CA GLU A 45 -3.10 -1.64 -2.08
C GLU A 45 -3.97 -1.24 -0.90
N MET A 46 -3.77 -1.87 0.26
CA MET A 46 -4.53 -1.56 1.46
C MET A 46 -4.35 -0.09 1.87
N ALA A 47 -3.10 0.38 1.87
CA ALA A 47 -2.80 1.75 2.27
C ALA A 47 -3.45 2.77 1.34
N TYR A 48 -3.38 2.55 0.04
CA TYR A 48 -3.96 3.48 -0.92
C TYR A 48 -5.48 3.46 -0.90
N GLN A 49 -6.09 2.30 -0.62
CA GLN A 49 -7.54 2.23 -0.43
C GLN A 49 -7.98 3.01 0.80
N ARG A 50 -7.23 2.90 1.89
CA ARG A 50 -7.53 3.62 3.13
C ARG A 50 -7.44 5.12 2.97
N THR A 51 -6.45 5.59 2.19
CA THR A 51 -6.26 7.03 1.95
C THR A 51 -7.09 7.54 0.77
N LYS A 52 -7.81 6.66 0.10
CA LYS A 52 -8.58 6.97 -1.11
C LYS A 52 -7.72 7.59 -2.21
N ASN A 53 -6.45 7.20 -2.25
CA ASN A 53 -5.51 7.68 -3.26
C ASN A 53 -5.65 6.82 -4.53
N PHE A 54 -6.73 7.05 -5.25
CA PHE A 54 -7.10 6.21 -6.39
C PHE A 54 -6.14 6.37 -7.56
N ASP A 55 -5.50 7.53 -7.70
CA ASP A 55 -4.51 7.74 -8.75
C ASP A 55 -3.33 6.77 -8.59
N LYS A 56 -2.77 6.70 -7.38
CA LYS A 56 -1.66 5.79 -7.10
C LYS A 56 -2.12 4.33 -7.14
N LEU A 57 -3.34 4.07 -6.69
CA LEU A 57 -3.90 2.73 -6.72
C LEU A 57 -4.10 2.26 -8.17
N SER A 58 -4.59 3.12 -9.05
CA SER A 58 -4.70 2.82 -10.48
C SER A 58 -3.35 2.46 -11.08
N PHE A 59 -2.35 3.26 -10.77
CA PHE A 59 -0.99 3.01 -11.24
C PHE A 59 -0.47 1.66 -10.73
N LEU A 60 -0.73 1.35 -9.47
CA LEU A 60 -0.33 0.07 -8.89
C LEU A 60 -0.95 -1.10 -9.65
N TYR A 61 -2.25 -1.03 -9.92
CA TYR A 61 -2.94 -2.09 -10.66
C TYR A 61 -2.40 -2.22 -12.07
N LEU A 62 -2.06 -1.10 -12.69
CA LEU A 62 -1.50 -1.12 -14.05
C LEU A 62 -0.13 -1.81 -14.09
N ILE A 63 0.77 -1.44 -13.18
CA ILE A 63 2.13 -2.01 -13.19
C ILE A 63 2.16 -3.46 -12.72
N THR A 64 1.20 -3.89 -11.92
CA THR A 64 1.10 -5.28 -11.48
C THR A 64 0.29 -6.15 -12.44
N GLY A 65 -0.29 -5.54 -13.49
CA GLY A 65 -1.09 -6.26 -14.46
C GLY A 65 -2.46 -6.68 -13.95
N ASN A 66 -2.92 -6.09 -12.85
CA ASN A 66 -4.21 -6.44 -12.26
C ASN A 66 -5.33 -5.64 -12.91
N LEU A 67 -5.61 -5.96 -14.16
CA LEU A 67 -6.56 -5.20 -14.97
C LEU A 67 -8.00 -5.35 -14.49
N GLU A 68 -8.33 -6.48 -13.85
CA GLU A 68 -9.68 -6.69 -13.33
C GLU A 68 -10.01 -5.70 -12.23
N LYS A 69 -9.10 -5.52 -11.28
CA LYS A 69 -9.30 -4.55 -10.20
C LYS A 69 -9.30 -3.12 -10.74
N LEU A 70 -8.46 -2.84 -11.73
CA LEU A 70 -8.43 -1.53 -12.36
C LEU A 70 -9.78 -1.21 -13.02
N LYS A 71 -10.33 -2.17 -13.75
CA LYS A 71 -11.63 -1.98 -14.39
C LYS A 71 -12.75 -1.77 -13.38
N LYS A 72 -12.74 -2.55 -12.29
CA LYS A 72 -13.74 -2.38 -11.23
C LYS A 72 -13.67 -1.00 -10.60
N MET A 73 -12.46 -0.51 -10.37
CA MET A 73 -12.28 0.81 -9.78
C MET A 73 -12.76 1.91 -10.72
N MET A 74 -12.48 1.79 -12.01
CA MET A 74 -12.94 2.75 -13.01
C MET A 74 -14.47 2.78 -13.11
N LYS A 75 -15.13 1.64 -13.01
CA LYS A 75 -16.60 1.59 -13.02
C LYS A 75 -17.19 2.27 -11.80
N ILE A 76 -16.58 2.06 -10.64
CA ILE A 76 -17.06 2.70 -9.41
C ILE A 76 -16.88 4.22 -9.47
N GLY A 77 -15.85 4.67 -10.17
CA GLY A 77 -15.56 6.08 -10.35
C GLY A 77 -16.50 6.81 -11.30
N GLU A 78 -17.30 6.04 -12.03
CA GLU A 78 -18.32 6.62 -12.89
C GLU A 78 -19.58 6.94 -12.07
#